data_a9a587c8589ac40d9ce40ebabd259858
#
_entry.id   a9a587c8589ac40d9ce40ebabd259858
#
_cell.length_a   1.000
_cell.length_b   1.000
_cell.length_c   1.000
_cell.angle_alpha   90.00
_cell.angle_beta   90.00
_cell.angle_gamma   90.00
#
_symmetry.space_group_name_H-M   'P 1'
#
loop_
_entity.id
_entity.type
_entity.pdbx_description
1 polymer ?
#
loop_
_entity_poly.entity_id
_entity_poly.type
_entity_poly.pdbx_seq_one_letter_code
_entity_poly.pdbx_strand_id
1 'polypeptide(L)'
;MFTFRFSLILLFLFQIGKAGAQSPSNRLDVVQIEKYLQKSYQEYMEAINTDDRETEEKFLKNMLTPEMQEKRARLACATDGNPMIRAQDVTEYSIQSVRCKHLSGCWYEVSYRPYPKDSTTYIPLRITADSLGKVRISYVTPDWGNRNYGDYWFDIPEEKVMDDQDGKTFVETFYKSYAYTYIKMRPDLEQGLKHLREAYCTPIMQEKYVRSRKEVEQEDPMFDPVIGNDDFDVFWYNSLRVHPSETKGCFTVSYGYTKIRVALQCQGGKYKIADVELIP
;
A
#
# COMPACT_ATOMS: atom_id res chain seq x y z
N MET A 1 -64.61 14.82 -49.90
CA MET A 1 -63.53 13.88 -50.09
C MET A 1 -62.25 14.72 -50.14
N PHE A 2 -61.63 14.92 -48.93
CA PHE A 2 -60.49 15.79 -48.79
C PHE A 2 -59.19 14.93 -48.59
N THR A 3 -58.29 15.06 -49.50
CA THR A 3 -56.98 14.42 -49.48
C THR A 3 -55.98 15.32 -48.80
N PHE A 4 -55.53 14.92 -47.61
CA PHE A 4 -54.45 15.57 -46.90
C PHE A 4 -53.09 15.06 -47.43
N ARG A 5 -52.28 15.96 -47.97
CA ARG A 5 -50.87 15.71 -48.31
C ARG A 5 -50.03 16.06 -47.07
N PHE A 6 -49.35 15.04 -46.47
CA PHE A 6 -48.32 15.22 -45.52
C PHE A 6 -47.00 15.59 -46.20
N SER A 7 -46.52 16.81 -45.97
CA SER A 7 -45.18 17.23 -46.35
C SER A 7 -44.21 16.86 -45.21
N LEU A 8 -43.32 15.94 -45.51
CA LEU A 8 -42.22 15.57 -44.59
C LEU A 8 -41.10 16.59 -44.70
N ILE A 9 -40.96 17.46 -43.69
CA ILE A 9 -39.82 18.38 -43.58
C ILE A 9 -38.70 17.63 -42.87
N LEU A 10 -37.67 17.27 -43.62
CA LEU A 10 -36.41 16.70 -43.09
C LEU A 10 -35.55 17.80 -42.50
N LEU A 11 -35.53 17.95 -41.18
CA LEU A 11 -34.62 18.84 -40.49
C LEU A 11 -33.24 18.16 -40.35
N PHE A 12 -32.30 18.56 -41.18
CA PHE A 12 -30.88 18.25 -41.00
C PHE A 12 -30.33 19.12 -39.85
N LEU A 13 -30.22 18.56 -38.67
CA LEU A 13 -29.43 19.16 -37.58
C LEU A 13 -27.94 18.95 -37.85
N PHE A 14 -27.30 19.99 -38.37
CA PHE A 14 -25.84 20.09 -38.36
C PHE A 14 -25.38 20.18 -36.92
N GLN A 15 -24.91 19.07 -36.36
CA GLN A 15 -24.09 19.12 -35.15
C GLN A 15 -22.72 19.69 -35.53
N ILE A 16 -22.54 20.98 -35.27
CA ILE A 16 -21.23 21.61 -35.25
C ILE A 16 -20.53 21.06 -33.99
N GLY A 17 -19.72 20.02 -34.18
CA GLY A 17 -18.81 19.56 -33.16
C GLY A 17 -17.87 20.69 -32.77
N LYS A 18 -18.08 21.29 -31.61
CA LYS A 18 -17.07 22.10 -30.98
C LYS A 18 -15.86 21.19 -30.72
N ALA A 19 -14.88 21.24 -31.61
CA ALA A 19 -13.53 20.80 -31.29
C ALA A 19 -13.07 21.66 -30.11
N GLY A 20 -13.25 21.15 -28.90
CA GLY A 20 -12.67 21.73 -27.71
C GLY A 20 -11.17 21.69 -27.91
N ALA A 21 -10.56 22.84 -28.11
CA ALA A 21 -9.12 23.00 -28.01
C ALA A 21 -8.74 22.52 -26.61
N GLN A 22 -8.21 21.29 -26.53
CA GLN A 22 -7.54 20.85 -25.32
C GLN A 22 -6.39 21.80 -25.09
N SER A 23 -6.51 22.60 -24.05
CA SER A 23 -5.40 23.33 -23.44
C SER A 23 -4.20 22.39 -23.37
N PRO A 24 -2.99 22.76 -23.81
CA PRO A 24 -1.83 21.90 -23.67
C PRO A 24 -1.67 21.61 -22.18
N SER A 25 -2.09 20.43 -21.78
CA SER A 25 -1.90 19.97 -20.40
C SER A 25 -0.39 19.94 -20.20
N ASN A 26 0.08 20.64 -19.17
CA ASN A 26 1.46 20.67 -18.70
C ASN A 26 1.85 19.30 -18.11
N ARG A 27 1.56 18.21 -18.84
CA ARG A 27 1.95 16.86 -18.50
C ARG A 27 3.42 16.71 -18.88
N LEU A 28 4.26 16.56 -17.87
CA LEU A 28 5.63 16.12 -18.07
C LEU A 28 5.59 14.84 -18.92
N ASP A 29 6.40 14.79 -19.97
CA ASP A 29 6.55 13.56 -20.75
C ASP A 29 7.33 12.49 -19.95
N VAL A 30 7.30 11.26 -20.42
CA VAL A 30 7.95 10.12 -19.75
C VAL A 30 9.42 10.39 -19.49
N VAL A 31 10.13 10.97 -20.46
CA VAL A 31 11.58 11.24 -20.36
C VAL A 31 11.86 12.33 -19.33
N GLN A 32 10.99 13.34 -19.23
CA GLN A 32 11.13 14.39 -18.22
C GLN A 32 10.90 13.82 -16.81
N ILE A 33 9.92 12.93 -16.65
CA ILE A 33 9.67 12.25 -15.38
C ILE A 33 10.84 11.33 -14.98
N GLU A 34 11.38 10.55 -15.92
CA GLU A 34 12.57 9.71 -15.65
C GLU A 34 13.75 10.54 -15.14
N LYS A 35 14.08 11.63 -15.82
CA LYS A 35 15.15 12.55 -15.41
C LYS A 35 14.88 13.19 -14.07
N TYR A 36 13.63 13.60 -13.82
CA TYR A 36 13.20 14.20 -12.56
C TYR A 36 13.36 13.22 -11.39
N LEU A 37 12.85 11.99 -11.53
CA LEU A 37 12.97 10.95 -10.52
C LEU A 37 14.43 10.55 -10.30
N GLN A 38 15.22 10.36 -11.37
CA GLN A 38 16.63 10.02 -11.24
C GLN A 38 17.38 11.09 -10.44
N LYS A 39 17.22 12.36 -10.80
CA LYS A 39 17.87 13.47 -10.11
C LYS A 39 17.43 13.57 -8.65
N SER A 40 16.13 13.47 -8.39
CA SER A 40 15.58 13.51 -7.03
C SER A 40 16.11 12.38 -6.15
N TYR A 41 16.26 11.17 -6.70
CA TYR A 41 16.86 10.05 -5.98
C TYR A 41 18.35 10.24 -5.73
N GLN A 42 19.09 10.82 -6.66
CA GLN A 42 20.49 11.17 -6.46
C GLN A 42 20.66 12.18 -5.32
N GLU A 43 19.85 13.25 -5.30
CA GLU A 43 19.82 14.25 -4.22
C GLU A 43 19.46 13.63 -2.87
N TYR A 44 18.48 12.72 -2.85
CA TYR A 44 18.07 12.01 -1.65
C TYR A 44 19.17 11.09 -1.10
N MET A 45 19.79 10.30 -1.97
CA MET A 45 20.89 9.41 -1.60
C MET A 45 22.15 10.19 -1.17
N GLU A 46 22.41 11.35 -1.79
CA GLU A 46 23.47 12.25 -1.33
C GLU A 46 23.21 12.78 0.08
N ALA A 47 21.95 13.15 0.39
CA ALA A 47 21.57 13.60 1.73
C ALA A 47 21.80 12.50 2.77
N ILE A 48 21.47 11.23 2.45
CA ILE A 48 21.75 10.08 3.32
C ILE A 48 23.25 9.89 3.50
N ASN A 49 24.03 9.95 2.41
CA ASN A 49 25.48 9.76 2.44
C ASN A 49 26.23 10.82 3.28
N THR A 50 25.66 12.03 3.35
CA THR A 50 26.22 13.17 4.08
C THR A 50 25.55 13.44 5.43
N ASP A 51 24.59 12.60 5.86
CA ASP A 51 23.74 12.78 7.06
C ASP A 51 23.02 14.15 7.08
N ASP A 52 22.65 14.67 5.88
CA ASP A 52 21.85 15.91 5.73
C ASP A 52 20.36 15.62 5.93
N ARG A 53 19.95 15.58 7.19
CA ARG A 53 18.57 15.29 7.63
C ARG A 53 17.54 16.28 7.06
N GLU A 54 17.89 17.54 6.91
CA GLU A 54 16.98 18.57 6.39
C GLU A 54 16.63 18.27 4.91
N THR A 55 17.63 17.96 4.10
CA THR A 55 17.42 17.61 2.69
C THR A 55 16.69 16.27 2.54
N GLU A 56 16.97 15.29 3.38
CA GLU A 56 16.25 14.02 3.42
C GLU A 56 14.76 14.23 3.73
N GLU A 57 14.43 14.93 4.80
CA GLU A 57 13.04 15.24 5.18
C GLU A 57 12.31 16.04 4.10
N LYS A 58 13.00 16.99 3.48
CA LYS A 58 12.47 17.77 2.37
C LYS A 58 12.13 16.91 1.15
N PHE A 59 12.99 15.94 0.82
CA PHE A 59 12.68 14.97 -0.22
C PHE A 59 11.41 14.19 0.13
N LEU A 60 11.36 13.55 1.29
CA LEU A 60 10.21 12.75 1.73
C LEU A 60 8.91 13.54 1.68
N LYS A 61 8.92 14.75 2.21
CA LYS A 61 7.75 15.65 2.21
C LYS A 61 7.31 16.09 0.82
N ASN A 62 8.25 16.33 -0.08
CA ASN A 62 7.97 16.87 -1.41
C ASN A 62 7.70 15.79 -2.46
N MET A 63 8.32 14.63 -2.32
CA MET A 63 8.26 13.56 -3.32
C MET A 63 7.22 12.50 -3.00
N LEU A 64 6.87 12.28 -1.74
CA LEU A 64 5.87 11.27 -1.37
C LEU A 64 4.48 11.88 -1.22
N THR A 65 3.44 11.08 -1.49
CA THR A 65 2.09 11.40 -1.02
C THR A 65 2.02 11.23 0.51
N PRO A 66 1.08 11.88 1.21
CA PRO A 66 0.93 11.71 2.66
C PRO A 66 0.78 10.23 3.07
N GLU A 67 -0.04 9.47 2.34
CA GLU A 67 -0.29 8.06 2.58
C GLU A 67 0.99 7.22 2.40
N MET A 68 1.80 7.56 1.38
CA MET A 68 3.09 6.88 1.16
C MET A 68 4.12 7.24 2.24
N GLN A 69 4.09 8.44 2.82
CA GLN A 69 4.96 8.80 3.95
C GLN A 69 4.67 7.91 5.17
N GLU A 70 3.39 7.71 5.51
CA GLU A 70 2.96 6.82 6.59
C GLU A 70 3.33 5.35 6.30
N LYS A 71 3.06 4.90 5.07
CA LYS A 71 3.44 3.54 4.65
C LYS A 71 4.96 3.33 4.71
N ARG A 72 5.74 4.32 4.28
CA ARG A 72 7.21 4.26 4.38
C ARG A 72 7.69 4.03 5.81
N ALA A 73 7.06 4.70 6.79
CA ALA A 73 7.42 4.53 8.19
C ALA A 73 7.17 3.09 8.66
N ARG A 74 6.00 2.50 8.32
CA ARG A 74 5.70 1.09 8.62
C ARG A 74 6.65 0.13 7.92
N LEU A 75 6.92 0.36 6.62
CA LEU A 75 7.87 -0.46 5.86
C LEU A 75 9.28 -0.39 6.43
N ALA A 76 9.72 0.77 6.91
CA ALA A 76 11.04 0.93 7.52
C ALA A 76 11.16 0.10 8.80
N CYS A 77 10.14 0.10 9.66
CA CYS A 77 10.09 -0.76 10.84
C CYS A 77 10.08 -2.25 10.45
N ALA A 78 9.20 -2.64 9.52
CA ALA A 78 9.04 -4.03 9.09
C ALA A 78 10.27 -4.64 8.38
N THR A 79 11.16 -3.83 7.81
CA THR A 79 12.34 -4.29 7.04
C THR A 79 13.67 -3.92 7.68
N ASP A 80 13.66 -3.17 8.79
CA ASP A 80 14.86 -2.60 9.42
C ASP A 80 15.77 -1.88 8.40
N GLY A 81 15.16 -1.17 7.46
CA GLY A 81 15.88 -0.50 6.39
C GLY A 81 15.09 0.67 5.79
N ASN A 82 15.76 1.47 4.96
CA ASN A 82 15.10 2.55 4.25
C ASN A 82 14.39 2.00 3.00
N PRO A 83 13.03 1.97 2.95
CA PRO A 83 12.30 1.38 1.84
C PRO A 83 12.53 2.10 0.50
N MET A 84 12.91 3.38 0.56
CA MET A 84 13.14 4.18 -0.64
C MET A 84 14.39 3.77 -1.40
N ILE A 85 15.36 3.16 -0.70
CA ILE A 85 16.64 2.71 -1.28
C ILE A 85 16.88 1.21 -1.06
N ARG A 86 16.05 0.52 -0.25
CA ARG A 86 16.24 -0.90 0.12
C ARG A 86 17.62 -1.19 0.73
N ALA A 87 18.10 -0.25 1.55
CA ALA A 87 19.37 -0.35 2.24
C ALA A 87 19.33 0.52 3.50
N GLN A 88 20.29 0.35 4.39
CA GLN A 88 20.46 1.21 5.56
C GLN A 88 21.31 2.45 5.22
N ASP A 89 22.26 2.29 4.31
CA ASP A 89 23.18 3.34 3.87
C ASP A 89 23.40 3.29 2.34
N VAL A 90 24.15 4.26 1.84
CA VAL A 90 24.52 4.38 0.43
C VAL A 90 25.99 4.79 0.31
N THR A 91 26.57 4.60 -0.86
CA THR A 91 27.92 5.02 -1.20
C THR A 91 27.90 6.05 -2.33
N GLU A 92 29.00 6.76 -2.54
CA GLU A 92 29.15 7.66 -3.68
C GLU A 92 28.93 6.91 -5.01
N TYR A 93 29.41 5.68 -5.11
CA TYR A 93 29.18 4.84 -6.30
C TYR A 93 27.70 4.51 -6.49
N SER A 94 26.94 4.26 -5.41
CA SER A 94 25.49 4.07 -5.45
C SER A 94 24.82 5.26 -6.13
N ILE A 95 25.15 6.48 -5.67
CA ILE A 95 24.57 7.73 -6.15
C ILE A 95 24.84 7.94 -7.64
N GLN A 96 26.07 7.77 -8.08
CA GLN A 96 26.48 7.92 -9.48
C GLN A 96 25.83 6.87 -10.39
N SER A 97 25.53 5.68 -9.86
CA SER A 97 24.93 4.57 -10.59
C SER A 97 23.41 4.64 -10.71
N VAL A 98 22.73 5.59 -10.05
CA VAL A 98 21.27 5.74 -10.09
C VAL A 98 20.77 5.91 -11.52
N ARG A 99 19.78 5.11 -11.88
CA ARG A 99 19.04 5.20 -13.14
C ARG A 99 17.55 5.14 -12.85
N CYS A 100 16.76 5.77 -13.70
CA CYS A 100 15.30 5.67 -13.66
C CYS A 100 14.80 5.25 -15.04
N LYS A 101 13.82 4.35 -15.05
CA LYS A 101 13.21 3.82 -16.26
C LYS A 101 11.70 3.75 -16.08
N HIS A 102 10.96 4.19 -17.09
CA HIS A 102 9.53 3.95 -17.18
C HIS A 102 9.26 2.45 -17.43
N LEU A 103 8.29 1.90 -16.73
CA LEU A 103 7.83 0.52 -16.88
C LEU A 103 6.54 0.46 -17.69
N SER A 104 5.44 0.90 -17.10
CA SER A 104 4.14 1.00 -17.78
C SER A 104 3.19 1.91 -16.99
N GLY A 105 2.28 2.61 -17.66
CA GLY A 105 1.30 3.50 -17.00
C GLY A 105 1.98 4.51 -16.08
N CYS A 106 1.66 4.44 -14.80
CA CYS A 106 2.25 5.30 -13.76
C CYS A 106 3.44 4.65 -13.04
N TRP A 107 3.95 3.51 -13.51
CA TRP A 107 5.03 2.77 -12.86
C TRP A 107 6.39 3.09 -13.48
N TYR A 108 7.34 3.31 -12.59
CA TYR A 108 8.75 3.57 -12.90
C TYR A 108 9.61 2.65 -12.05
N GLU A 109 10.84 2.42 -12.48
CA GLU A 109 11.83 1.65 -11.72
C GLU A 109 13.06 2.53 -11.51
N VAL A 110 13.37 2.81 -10.26
CA VAL A 110 14.68 3.34 -9.88
C VAL A 110 15.60 2.16 -9.66
N SER A 111 16.84 2.27 -10.10
CA SER A 111 17.84 1.25 -9.90
C SER A 111 19.22 1.86 -9.64
N TYR A 112 20.03 1.14 -8.85
CA TYR A 112 21.40 1.54 -8.56
C TYR A 112 22.23 0.31 -8.17
N ARG A 113 23.56 0.44 -8.09
CA ARG A 113 24.46 -0.58 -7.56
C ARG A 113 25.12 -0.08 -6.29
N PRO A 114 25.12 -0.85 -5.19
CA PRO A 114 25.86 -0.49 -3.98
C PRO A 114 27.36 -0.33 -4.22
N TYR A 115 27.96 -1.27 -4.96
CA TYR A 115 29.37 -1.26 -5.36
C TYR A 115 29.54 -1.76 -6.80
N PRO A 116 30.71 -1.56 -7.44
CA PRO A 116 30.93 -1.90 -8.86
C PRO A 116 30.69 -3.36 -9.24
N LYS A 117 30.86 -4.28 -8.30
CA LYS A 117 30.72 -5.73 -8.53
C LYS A 117 29.40 -6.30 -8.01
N ASP A 118 28.62 -5.50 -7.31
CA ASP A 118 27.38 -5.94 -6.70
C ASP A 118 26.26 -6.08 -7.72
N SER A 119 25.23 -6.83 -7.34
CA SER A 119 23.98 -6.88 -8.07
C SER A 119 23.29 -5.51 -8.05
N THR A 120 22.51 -5.23 -9.08
CA THR A 120 21.71 -4.02 -9.15
C THR A 120 20.50 -4.15 -8.23
N THR A 121 20.30 -3.16 -7.37
CA THR A 121 19.05 -2.97 -6.61
C THR A 121 18.02 -2.32 -7.53
N TYR A 122 16.81 -2.86 -7.55
CA TYR A 122 15.69 -2.37 -8.35
C TYR A 122 14.52 -1.99 -7.44
N ILE A 123 13.94 -0.85 -7.67
CA ILE A 123 12.87 -0.27 -6.82
C ILE A 123 11.74 0.16 -7.73
N PRO A 124 10.78 -0.72 -8.05
CA PRO A 124 9.57 -0.31 -8.73
C PRO A 124 8.76 0.63 -7.83
N LEU A 125 8.32 1.74 -8.42
CA LEU A 125 7.52 2.75 -7.75
C LEU A 125 6.40 3.24 -8.65
N ARG A 126 5.30 3.64 -8.02
CA ARG A 126 4.15 4.22 -8.69
C ARG A 126 4.11 5.71 -8.41
N ILE A 127 3.90 6.50 -9.45
CA ILE A 127 3.74 7.94 -9.31
C ILE A 127 2.28 8.37 -9.48
N THR A 128 1.98 9.56 -8.98
CA THR A 128 0.78 10.32 -9.28
C THR A 128 1.15 11.77 -9.55
N ALA A 129 0.29 12.51 -10.23
CA ALA A 129 0.41 13.95 -10.35
C ALA A 129 -0.70 14.61 -9.53
N ASP A 130 -0.34 15.63 -8.75
CA ASP A 130 -1.33 16.43 -8.04
C ASP A 130 -2.08 17.39 -9.02
N SER A 131 -3.05 18.14 -8.50
CA SER A 131 -3.84 19.08 -9.31
C SER A 131 -3.02 20.20 -9.99
N LEU A 132 -1.79 20.42 -9.54
CA LEU A 132 -0.86 21.38 -10.12
C LEU A 132 0.13 20.73 -11.10
N GLY A 133 -0.02 19.40 -11.34
CA GLY A 133 0.87 18.63 -12.20
C GLY A 133 2.21 18.23 -11.54
N LYS A 134 2.36 18.45 -10.22
CA LYS A 134 3.56 18.04 -9.49
C LYS A 134 3.56 16.51 -9.32
N VAL A 135 4.64 15.88 -9.77
CA VAL A 135 4.84 14.43 -9.64
C VAL A 135 5.16 14.07 -8.19
N ARG A 136 4.46 13.04 -7.67
CA ARG A 136 4.70 12.45 -6.36
C ARG A 136 4.73 10.94 -6.45
N ILE A 137 5.50 10.30 -5.59
CA ILE A 137 5.53 8.85 -5.42
C ILE A 137 4.36 8.45 -4.52
N SER A 138 3.44 7.67 -5.07
CA SER A 138 2.24 7.20 -4.37
C SER A 138 2.39 5.78 -3.81
N TYR A 139 3.40 5.04 -4.26
CA TYR A 139 3.71 3.70 -3.74
C TYR A 139 5.14 3.33 -4.11
N VAL A 140 5.82 2.63 -3.21
CA VAL A 140 7.12 1.99 -3.44
C VAL A 140 6.96 0.51 -3.15
N THR A 141 7.34 -0.34 -4.10
CA THR A 141 7.32 -1.79 -3.91
C THR A 141 8.30 -2.18 -2.80
N PRO A 142 7.86 -2.87 -1.74
CA PRO A 142 8.76 -3.31 -0.67
C PRO A 142 9.72 -4.40 -1.14
N ASP A 143 10.74 -4.67 -0.35
CA ASP A 143 11.77 -5.67 -0.70
C ASP A 143 11.18 -7.07 -0.93
N TRP A 144 10.22 -7.49 -0.11
CA TRP A 144 9.51 -8.77 -0.30
C TRP A 144 8.65 -8.84 -1.57
N GLY A 145 8.36 -7.71 -2.21
CA GLY A 145 7.73 -7.62 -3.52
C GLY A 145 8.72 -7.76 -4.68
N ASN A 146 10.02 -7.71 -4.39
CA ASN A 146 11.12 -7.77 -5.35
C ASN A 146 10.94 -6.76 -6.49
N ARG A 147 10.72 -7.21 -7.74
CA ARG A 147 10.50 -6.36 -8.92
C ARG A 147 9.06 -6.39 -9.43
N ASN A 148 8.14 -7.00 -8.66
CA ASN A 148 6.75 -7.03 -9.05
C ASN A 148 6.14 -5.63 -8.98
N TYR A 149 5.34 -5.29 -9.97
CA TYR A 149 4.64 -4.00 -10.04
C TYR A 149 3.35 -4.14 -10.85
N GLY A 150 2.47 -3.16 -10.74
CA GLY A 150 1.24 -3.07 -11.52
C GLY A 150 0.03 -2.68 -10.70
N ASP A 151 -0.88 -1.93 -11.29
CA ASP A 151 -2.10 -1.44 -10.62
C ASP A 151 -3.04 -2.59 -10.23
N TYR A 152 -2.97 -3.74 -10.90
CA TYR A 152 -3.80 -4.91 -10.58
C TYR A 152 -3.59 -5.45 -9.15
N TRP A 153 -2.45 -5.16 -8.52
CA TRP A 153 -2.24 -5.50 -7.11
C TRP A 153 -3.18 -4.78 -6.17
N PHE A 154 -3.66 -3.59 -6.57
CA PHE A 154 -4.58 -2.78 -5.77
C PHE A 154 -6.06 -3.04 -6.08
N ASP A 155 -6.34 -3.87 -7.09
CA ASP A 155 -7.69 -4.28 -7.49
C ASP A 155 -8.12 -5.52 -6.69
N ILE A 156 -8.20 -5.34 -5.36
CA ILE A 156 -8.68 -6.36 -4.43
C ILE A 156 -10.07 -5.98 -3.91
N PRO A 157 -10.99 -6.94 -3.78
CA PRO A 157 -12.31 -6.67 -3.26
C PRO A 157 -12.26 -6.37 -1.77
N GLU A 158 -13.16 -5.50 -1.32
CA GLU A 158 -13.44 -5.32 0.09
C GLU A 158 -14.25 -6.50 0.61
N GLU A 159 -13.65 -7.31 1.45
CA GLU A 159 -14.33 -8.40 2.14
C GLU A 159 -15.10 -7.85 3.35
N LYS A 160 -16.32 -8.35 3.55
CA LYS A 160 -17.17 -7.95 4.68
C LYS A 160 -17.45 -9.15 5.56
N VAL A 161 -17.19 -8.99 6.85
CA VAL A 161 -17.55 -9.99 7.85
C VAL A 161 -19.07 -10.06 7.98
N MET A 162 -19.61 -11.26 7.90
CA MET A 162 -21.05 -11.53 8.02
C MET A 162 -21.35 -12.36 9.28
N ASP A 163 -22.54 -12.19 9.84
CA ASP A 163 -22.91 -12.80 11.11
C ASP A 163 -23.14 -14.33 11.03
N ASP A 164 -23.50 -14.85 9.85
CA ASP A 164 -23.85 -16.24 9.60
C ASP A 164 -22.70 -17.11 9.07
N GLN A 165 -21.49 -16.59 9.06
CA GLN A 165 -20.29 -17.32 8.61
C GLN A 165 -19.90 -18.40 9.61
N ASP A 166 -19.35 -19.51 9.10
CA ASP A 166 -18.63 -20.46 9.96
C ASP A 166 -17.32 -19.84 10.50
N GLY A 167 -16.77 -20.45 11.58
CA GLY A 167 -15.63 -19.86 12.27
C GLY A 167 -14.38 -19.66 11.39
N LYS A 168 -14.13 -20.57 10.43
CA LYS A 168 -12.99 -20.41 9.50
C LYS A 168 -13.22 -19.25 8.56
N THR A 169 -14.37 -19.19 7.93
CA THR A 169 -14.76 -18.11 7.01
C THR A 169 -14.77 -16.75 7.73
N PHE A 170 -15.26 -16.72 8.98
CA PHE A 170 -15.22 -15.51 9.81
C PHE A 170 -13.77 -15.03 10.00
N VAL A 171 -12.83 -15.88 10.39
CA VAL A 171 -11.41 -15.51 10.56
C VAL A 171 -10.82 -15.05 9.23
N GLU A 172 -11.07 -15.76 8.15
CA GLU A 172 -10.54 -15.41 6.83
C GLU A 172 -11.05 -14.04 6.38
N THR A 173 -12.35 -13.79 6.48
CA THR A 173 -12.96 -12.52 6.08
C THR A 173 -12.50 -11.36 6.95
N PHE A 174 -12.36 -11.58 8.29
CA PHE A 174 -11.82 -10.59 9.19
C PHE A 174 -10.39 -10.17 8.79
N TYR A 175 -9.50 -11.14 8.59
CA TYR A 175 -8.11 -10.84 8.22
C TYR A 175 -7.99 -10.22 6.83
N LYS A 176 -8.83 -10.62 5.87
CA LYS A 176 -8.89 -9.97 4.56
C LYS A 176 -9.38 -8.53 4.66
N SER A 177 -10.42 -8.25 5.47
CA SER A 177 -10.89 -6.88 5.71
C SER A 177 -9.82 -6.02 6.41
N TYR A 178 -9.10 -6.60 7.36
CA TYR A 178 -8.03 -5.95 8.09
C TYR A 178 -6.85 -5.62 7.16
N ALA A 179 -6.39 -6.59 6.37
CA ALA A 179 -5.38 -6.43 5.35
C ALA A 179 -5.77 -5.40 4.27
N TYR A 180 -7.02 -5.43 3.81
CA TYR A 180 -7.57 -4.47 2.86
C TYR A 180 -7.43 -3.03 3.37
N THR A 181 -7.65 -2.80 4.67
CA THR A 181 -7.53 -1.48 5.28
C THR A 181 -6.10 -0.95 5.19
N TYR A 182 -5.10 -1.81 5.40
CA TYR A 182 -3.67 -1.47 5.19
C TYR A 182 -3.36 -1.17 3.72
N ILE A 183 -3.82 -2.03 2.81
CA ILE A 183 -3.48 -1.95 1.38
C ILE A 183 -4.05 -0.70 0.73
N LYS A 184 -5.24 -0.25 1.14
CA LYS A 184 -5.87 0.95 0.58
C LYS A 184 -5.19 2.26 0.98
N MET A 185 -4.25 2.23 1.92
CA MET A 185 -3.42 3.39 2.30
C MET A 185 -4.26 4.66 2.51
N ARG A 186 -5.36 4.53 3.26
CA ARG A 186 -6.25 5.68 3.53
C ARG A 186 -5.70 6.53 4.66
N PRO A 187 -5.97 7.85 4.67
CA PRO A 187 -5.59 8.72 5.80
C PRO A 187 -6.24 8.32 7.13
N ASP A 188 -7.32 7.55 7.10
CA ASP A 188 -8.07 7.06 8.27
C ASP A 188 -7.70 5.62 8.65
N LEU A 189 -6.51 5.13 8.27
CA LEU A 189 -6.04 3.76 8.52
C LEU A 189 -6.28 3.32 9.96
N GLU A 190 -5.76 4.03 10.95
CA GLU A 190 -5.88 3.67 12.37
C GLU A 190 -7.33 3.63 12.84
N GLN A 191 -8.16 4.55 12.36
CA GLN A 191 -9.59 4.55 12.67
C GLN A 191 -10.30 3.35 12.06
N GLY A 192 -9.97 2.98 10.82
CA GLY A 192 -10.52 1.81 10.13
C GLY A 192 -10.15 0.51 10.85
N LEU A 193 -8.88 0.33 11.22
CA LEU A 193 -8.40 -0.83 11.98
C LEU A 193 -9.05 -0.90 13.37
N LYS A 194 -9.17 0.23 14.06
CA LYS A 194 -9.86 0.32 15.36
C LYS A 194 -11.32 -0.10 15.23
N HIS A 195 -12.02 0.38 14.21
CA HIS A 195 -13.41 0.00 13.97
C HIS A 195 -13.58 -1.51 13.79
N LEU A 196 -12.69 -2.15 13.02
CA LEU A 196 -12.71 -3.61 12.85
C LEU A 196 -12.46 -4.34 14.17
N ARG A 197 -11.52 -3.88 14.99
CA ARG A 197 -11.26 -4.47 16.32
C ARG A 197 -12.46 -4.31 17.27
N GLU A 198 -13.07 -3.14 17.31
CA GLU A 198 -14.26 -2.87 18.13
C GLU A 198 -15.45 -3.73 17.69
N ALA A 199 -15.65 -3.89 16.38
CA ALA A 199 -16.74 -4.67 15.84
C ALA A 199 -16.57 -6.18 16.04
N TYR A 200 -15.34 -6.71 15.92
CA TYR A 200 -15.14 -8.16 15.78
C TYR A 200 -14.21 -8.81 16.82
N CYS A 201 -13.59 -8.05 17.72
CA CYS A 201 -12.82 -8.59 18.83
C CYS A 201 -13.62 -8.53 20.14
N THR A 202 -13.28 -9.42 21.08
CA THR A 202 -13.82 -9.33 22.45
C THR A 202 -13.19 -8.15 23.20
N PRO A 203 -13.85 -7.63 24.26
CA PRO A 203 -13.23 -6.59 25.10
C PRO A 203 -11.86 -6.99 25.66
N ILE A 204 -11.71 -8.26 26.09
CA ILE A 204 -10.43 -8.79 26.60
C ILE A 204 -9.34 -8.74 25.52
N MET A 205 -9.66 -9.09 24.28
CA MET A 205 -8.71 -8.99 23.17
C MET A 205 -8.33 -7.53 22.87
N GLN A 206 -9.28 -6.61 22.96
CA GLN A 206 -8.99 -5.18 22.78
C GLN A 206 -8.06 -4.64 23.89
N GLU A 207 -8.28 -5.03 25.13
CA GLU A 207 -7.39 -4.71 26.26
C GLU A 207 -5.99 -5.30 26.05
N LYS A 208 -5.91 -6.57 25.58
CA LYS A 208 -4.64 -7.22 25.21
C LYS A 208 -3.93 -6.43 24.10
N TYR A 209 -4.65 -6.02 23.06
CA TYR A 209 -4.09 -5.22 21.98
C TYR A 209 -3.44 -3.94 22.50
N VAL A 210 -4.16 -3.17 23.33
CA VAL A 210 -3.62 -1.92 23.90
C VAL A 210 -2.40 -2.16 24.76
N ARG A 211 -2.38 -3.24 25.55
CA ARG A 211 -1.26 -3.60 26.38
C ARG A 211 -0.04 -4.01 25.55
N SER A 212 -0.22 -4.92 24.57
CA SER A 212 0.87 -5.36 23.70
C SER A 212 1.49 -4.21 22.90
N ARG A 213 0.67 -3.27 22.42
CA ARG A 213 1.18 -2.05 21.78
C ARG A 213 2.09 -1.24 22.71
N LYS A 214 1.67 -1.03 23.96
CA LYS A 214 2.48 -0.27 24.94
C LYS A 214 3.76 -0.98 25.33
N GLU A 215 3.77 -2.31 25.37
CA GLU A 215 4.95 -3.11 25.72
C GLU A 215 6.06 -2.97 24.67
N VAL A 216 5.70 -2.83 23.41
CA VAL A 216 6.66 -2.74 22.29
C VAL A 216 6.85 -1.32 21.74
N GLU A 217 6.08 -0.34 22.22
CA GLU A 217 6.02 1.02 21.64
C GLU A 217 7.38 1.72 21.55
N GLN A 218 8.31 1.42 22.43
CA GLN A 218 9.66 2.01 22.42
C GLN A 218 10.59 1.35 21.39
N GLU A 219 10.41 0.07 21.14
CA GLU A 219 11.26 -0.72 20.25
C GLU A 219 10.66 -0.77 18.85
N ASP A 220 9.34 -0.88 18.77
CA ASP A 220 8.60 -1.01 17.55
C ASP A 220 7.25 -0.25 17.62
N PRO A 221 7.25 1.04 17.35
CA PRO A 221 6.06 1.88 17.45
C PRO A 221 4.98 1.58 16.43
N MET A 222 5.29 0.81 15.37
CA MET A 222 4.34 0.49 14.30
C MET A 222 3.74 -0.92 14.41
N PHE A 223 4.29 -1.78 15.27
CA PHE A 223 3.83 -3.16 15.42
C PHE A 223 2.33 -3.26 15.70
N ASP A 224 1.62 -4.06 14.91
CA ASP A 224 0.21 -4.38 15.14
C ASP A 224 0.06 -5.85 15.59
N PRO A 225 -0.31 -6.08 16.86
CA PRO A 225 -0.47 -7.42 17.41
C PRO A 225 -1.50 -8.29 16.67
N VAL A 226 -2.47 -7.70 15.95
CA VAL A 226 -3.48 -8.46 15.21
C VAL A 226 -2.88 -9.14 13.99
N ILE A 227 -1.98 -8.45 13.31
CA ILE A 227 -1.27 -9.01 12.15
C ILE A 227 0.12 -9.55 12.51
N GLY A 228 0.64 -9.27 13.73
CA GLY A 228 1.99 -9.69 14.14
C GLY A 228 3.10 -9.10 13.27
N ASN A 229 2.90 -7.90 12.77
CA ASN A 229 3.84 -7.18 11.91
C ASN A 229 3.52 -5.68 11.93
N ASP A 230 4.42 -4.86 11.40
CA ASP A 230 4.29 -3.39 11.36
C ASP A 230 3.45 -2.90 10.19
N ASP A 231 3.38 -3.68 9.14
CA ASP A 231 2.61 -3.37 7.93
C ASP A 231 1.99 -4.63 7.32
N PHE A 232 1.01 -4.45 6.47
CA PHE A 232 0.45 -5.50 5.62
C PHE A 232 0.45 -5.01 4.18
N ASP A 233 1.32 -5.60 3.36
CA ASP A 233 1.42 -5.21 1.96
C ASP A 233 0.58 -6.09 1.03
N VAL A 234 0.24 -5.52 -0.12
CA VAL A 234 -0.55 -6.17 -1.16
C VAL A 234 0.01 -7.51 -1.61
N PHE A 235 1.33 -7.69 -1.59
CA PHE A 235 1.99 -8.95 -1.97
C PHE A 235 1.65 -10.12 -1.02
N TRP A 236 1.27 -9.82 0.21
CA TRP A 236 0.89 -10.85 1.19
C TRP A 236 -0.59 -11.24 1.11
N TYR A 237 -1.45 -10.36 0.58
CA TYR A 237 -2.90 -10.61 0.52
C TYR A 237 -3.25 -11.95 -0.16
N ASN A 238 -2.63 -12.21 -1.31
CA ASN A 238 -2.89 -13.43 -2.06
C ASN A 238 -2.30 -14.70 -1.40
N SER A 239 -1.35 -14.55 -0.49
CA SER A 239 -0.76 -15.65 0.29
C SER A 239 -1.48 -15.92 1.61
N LEU A 240 -2.43 -15.08 2.02
CA LEU A 240 -3.21 -15.26 3.25
C LEU A 240 -3.99 -16.57 3.23
N ARG A 241 -3.78 -17.40 4.24
CA ARG A 241 -4.46 -18.68 4.42
C ARG A 241 -4.91 -18.83 5.85
N VAL A 242 -6.06 -19.48 6.04
CA VAL A 242 -6.61 -19.81 7.35
C VAL A 242 -6.83 -21.33 7.44
N HIS A 243 -6.24 -21.93 8.45
CA HIS A 243 -6.37 -23.36 8.73
C HIS A 243 -6.87 -23.59 10.15
N PRO A 244 -7.74 -24.58 10.40
CA PRO A 244 -8.07 -25.01 11.76
C PRO A 244 -6.80 -25.40 12.51
N SER A 245 -6.69 -25.01 13.77
CA SER A 245 -5.64 -25.47 14.69
C SER A 245 -6.08 -26.79 15.36
N GLU A 246 -5.14 -27.49 16.00
CA GLU A 246 -5.43 -28.68 16.81
C GLU A 246 -6.36 -28.33 17.99
N THR A 247 -6.25 -27.13 18.52
CA THR A 247 -7.13 -26.65 19.59
C THR A 247 -8.48 -26.24 19.02
N LYS A 248 -9.55 -26.83 19.52
CA LYS A 248 -10.93 -26.53 19.10
C LYS A 248 -11.24 -25.03 19.27
N GLY A 249 -11.79 -24.43 18.25
CA GLY A 249 -12.10 -22.99 18.22
C GLY A 249 -10.90 -22.08 17.95
N CYS A 250 -9.74 -22.65 17.65
CA CYS A 250 -8.55 -21.92 17.24
C CYS A 250 -8.24 -22.15 15.76
N PHE A 251 -7.62 -21.15 15.14
CA PHE A 251 -7.20 -21.14 13.74
C PHE A 251 -5.77 -20.63 13.63
N THR A 252 -5.06 -21.09 12.62
CA THR A 252 -3.78 -20.51 12.21
C THR A 252 -3.99 -19.68 10.97
N VAL A 253 -3.68 -18.40 11.06
CA VAL A 253 -3.59 -17.47 9.93
C VAL A 253 -2.13 -17.40 9.51
N SER A 254 -1.86 -17.50 8.22
CA SER A 254 -0.51 -17.37 7.68
C SER A 254 -0.49 -16.48 6.44
N TYR A 255 0.54 -15.66 6.31
CA TYR A 255 0.84 -14.84 5.13
C TYR A 255 2.33 -14.47 5.14
N GLY A 256 2.95 -14.34 3.97
CA GLY A 256 4.39 -14.12 3.88
C GLY A 256 5.16 -15.13 4.75
N TYR A 257 5.90 -14.66 5.71
CA TYR A 257 6.62 -15.47 6.71
C TYR A 257 5.92 -15.47 8.09
N THR A 258 4.82 -14.74 8.23
CA THR A 258 4.10 -14.58 9.50
C THR A 258 3.09 -15.69 9.70
N LYS A 259 3.01 -16.21 10.93
CA LYS A 259 1.98 -17.14 11.39
C LYS A 259 1.37 -16.67 12.70
N ILE A 260 0.06 -16.72 12.80
CA ILE A 260 -0.70 -16.19 13.92
C ILE A 260 -1.71 -17.27 14.36
N ARG A 261 -1.76 -17.55 15.66
CA ARG A 261 -2.83 -18.32 16.26
C ARG A 261 -3.97 -17.39 16.67
N VAL A 262 -5.18 -17.70 16.23
CA VAL A 262 -6.39 -16.93 16.50
C VAL A 262 -7.38 -17.79 17.23
N ALA A 263 -7.84 -17.39 18.41
CA ALA A 263 -8.89 -18.05 19.15
C ALA A 263 -10.22 -17.33 18.95
N LEU A 264 -11.29 -18.08 18.73
CA LEU A 264 -12.65 -17.58 18.62
C LEU A 264 -13.48 -17.85 19.86
N GLN A 265 -14.37 -16.91 20.16
CA GLN A 265 -15.47 -17.08 21.11
C GLN A 265 -16.80 -16.82 20.39
N CYS A 266 -17.79 -17.68 20.65
CA CYS A 266 -19.16 -17.47 20.18
C CYS A 266 -19.97 -16.76 21.27
N GLN A 267 -20.52 -15.60 20.95
CA GLN A 267 -21.37 -14.79 21.85
C GLN A 267 -22.67 -14.46 21.14
N GLY A 268 -23.79 -14.97 21.68
CA GLY A 268 -25.12 -14.72 21.09
C GLY A 268 -25.26 -15.20 19.63
N GLY A 269 -24.60 -16.30 19.28
CA GLY A 269 -24.60 -16.85 17.91
C GLY A 269 -23.63 -16.17 16.95
N LYS A 270 -22.86 -15.16 17.39
CA LYS A 270 -21.86 -14.44 16.58
C LYS A 270 -20.46 -14.78 17.05
N TYR A 271 -19.54 -14.93 16.09
CA TYR A 271 -18.13 -15.10 16.41
C TYR A 271 -17.46 -13.77 16.74
N LYS A 272 -16.52 -13.84 17.68
CA LYS A 272 -15.59 -12.75 18.04
C LYS A 272 -14.18 -13.33 18.16
N ILE A 273 -13.17 -12.56 17.77
CA ILE A 273 -11.78 -12.89 18.05
C ILE A 273 -11.53 -12.67 19.53
N ALA A 274 -11.21 -13.74 20.23
CA ALA A 274 -10.99 -13.75 21.69
C ALA A 274 -9.51 -13.61 22.05
N ASP A 275 -8.61 -14.10 21.19
CA ASP A 275 -7.19 -14.02 21.37
C ASP A 275 -6.42 -14.10 20.05
N VAL A 276 -5.25 -13.46 20.02
CA VAL A 276 -4.30 -13.49 18.91
C VAL A 276 -2.90 -13.66 19.48
N GLU A 277 -2.12 -14.57 18.91
CA GLU A 277 -0.76 -14.89 19.36
C GLU A 277 0.14 -15.18 18.15
N LEU A 278 1.29 -14.50 18.09
CA LEU A 278 2.30 -14.77 17.07
C LEU A 278 2.94 -16.13 17.31
N ILE A 279 3.03 -16.93 16.26
CA ILE A 279 3.70 -18.25 16.30
C ILE A 279 5.12 -18.04 15.75
N PRO A 280 6.17 -18.37 16.53
CA PRO A 280 7.55 -18.26 16.10
C PRO A 280 7.90 -19.04 14.81
#